data_a376985b8ee89e17f0b74a29f894782e
#
_entry.id   a376985b8ee89e17f0b74a29f894782e
#
_cell.length_a   1.000
_cell.length_b   1.000
_cell.length_c   1.000
_cell.angle_alpha   90.00
_cell.angle_beta   90.00
_cell.angle_gamma   90.00
#
_symmetry.space_group_name_H-M   'P 1'
#
loop_
_entity.id
_entity.type
_entity.pdbx_description
1 polymer ?
#
loop_
_entity_poly.entity_id
_entity_poly.type
_entity_poly.pdbx_seq_one_letter_code
_entity_poly.pdbx_strand_id
1 'polypeptide(L)'
;LTAPFANSGLILNGVQSVSEWNVIRSTLETHILAYDVDADFTGVTDQDGQVCFRALKPGLYLATTEQVIQNDWIYVFDSALVALPGLGTDGLWQYEVAVTSKSKAIPPAETDEEIEFKVLKLWKGDNGRSDRPQSIEVEIFRDGVSYQTVILSEENHWTYSWNATDDGATWKVVERNVPTGYTMT
;
A
#
# COMPACT_ATOMS: atom_id res chain seq x y z
N LEU A 1 17.13 2.00 3.88
CA LEU A 1 16.55 1.50 2.64
C LEU A 1 17.37 1.97 1.44
N THR A 2 17.41 1.18 0.39
CA THR A 2 18.02 1.49 -0.90
C THR A 2 16.94 1.82 -1.93
N ALA A 3 17.32 2.28 -3.14
CA ALA A 3 16.35 2.43 -4.22
C ALA A 3 15.57 1.12 -4.45
N PRO A 4 14.24 1.18 -4.78
CA PRO A 4 13.46 2.40 -5.00
C PRO A 4 12.96 3.10 -3.73
N PHE A 5 13.14 2.53 -2.54
CA PHE A 5 12.55 2.99 -1.28
C PHE A 5 13.41 3.99 -0.50
N ALA A 6 14.53 4.44 -1.04
CA ALA A 6 15.46 5.37 -0.36
C ALA A 6 14.78 6.68 0.11
N ASN A 7 13.81 7.15 -0.66
CA ASN A 7 13.10 8.40 -0.40
C ASN A 7 11.75 8.21 0.32
N SER A 8 11.46 7.01 0.82
CA SER A 8 10.20 6.75 1.55
C SER A 8 10.11 7.45 2.91
N GLY A 9 11.20 8.01 3.41
CA GLY A 9 11.28 8.63 4.74
C GLY A 9 11.28 7.63 5.90
N LEU A 10 11.28 6.32 5.62
CA LEU A 10 11.20 5.28 6.63
C LEU A 10 12.53 5.02 7.32
N ILE A 11 12.49 4.91 8.64
CA ILE A 11 13.60 4.48 9.49
C ILE A 11 13.25 3.09 10.04
N LEU A 12 14.06 2.09 9.69
CA LEU A 12 13.83 0.70 10.12
C LEU A 12 14.54 0.38 11.44
N ASN A 13 15.52 1.21 11.85
CA ASN A 13 16.26 0.97 13.08
C ASN A 13 15.42 1.35 14.30
N GLY A 14 15.41 0.46 15.29
CA GLY A 14 14.73 0.72 16.56
C GLY A 14 13.24 0.42 16.57
N VAL A 15 12.70 -0.21 15.52
CA VAL A 15 11.30 -0.68 15.49
C VAL A 15 11.12 -1.78 16.52
N GLN A 16 10.18 -1.60 17.45
CA GLN A 16 9.99 -2.50 18.61
C GLN A 16 8.58 -3.08 18.71
N SER A 17 7.63 -2.58 17.92
CA SER A 17 6.23 -2.99 18.03
C SER A 17 5.66 -3.46 16.67
N VAL A 18 4.64 -4.32 16.76
CA VAL A 18 3.85 -4.75 15.59
C VAL A 18 3.16 -3.56 14.93
N SER A 19 2.72 -2.58 15.73
CA SER A 19 2.09 -1.37 15.23
C SER A 19 3.03 -0.57 14.33
N GLU A 20 4.29 -0.39 14.75
CA GLU A 20 5.32 0.29 13.94
C GLU A 20 5.61 -0.48 12.64
N TRP A 21 5.72 -1.80 12.70
CA TRP A 21 5.88 -2.63 11.50
C TRP A 21 4.69 -2.51 10.53
N ASN A 22 3.47 -2.40 11.04
CA ASN A 22 2.28 -2.18 10.21
C ASN A 22 2.31 -0.82 9.52
N VAL A 23 2.77 0.23 10.20
CA VAL A 23 2.96 1.56 9.59
C VAL A 23 4.01 1.50 8.49
N ILE A 24 5.15 0.85 8.72
CA ILE A 24 6.20 0.66 7.73
C ILE A 24 5.64 -0.07 6.50
N ARG A 25 4.95 -1.19 6.70
CA ARG A 25 4.33 -1.97 5.65
C ARG A 25 3.37 -1.11 4.80
N SER A 26 2.45 -0.41 5.44
CA SER A 26 1.48 0.44 4.75
C SER A 26 2.14 1.60 3.98
N THR A 27 3.21 2.17 4.52
CA THR A 27 3.97 3.23 3.85
C THR A 27 4.69 2.69 2.61
N LEU A 28 5.27 1.49 2.68
CA LEU A 28 5.93 0.85 1.53
C LEU A 28 4.91 0.50 0.44
N GLU A 29 3.75 -0.04 0.80
CA GLU A 29 2.64 -0.28 -0.15
C GLU A 29 2.22 1.00 -0.86
N THR A 30 2.04 2.08 -0.10
CA THR A 30 1.67 3.38 -0.65
C THR A 30 2.77 3.92 -1.58
N HIS A 31 4.03 3.75 -1.20
CA HIS A 31 5.17 4.15 -2.02
C HIS A 31 5.22 3.40 -3.36
N ILE A 32 4.99 2.07 -3.34
CA ILE A 32 4.91 1.26 -4.56
C ILE A 32 3.85 1.81 -5.50
N LEU A 33 2.65 2.06 -5.00
CA LEU A 33 1.54 2.60 -5.79
C LEU A 33 1.83 4.01 -6.30
N ALA A 34 2.41 4.90 -5.47
CA ALA A 34 2.67 6.29 -5.84
C ALA A 34 3.74 6.45 -6.94
N TYR A 35 4.70 5.52 -7.00
CA TYR A 35 5.85 5.60 -7.90
C TYR A 35 5.90 4.46 -8.94
N ASP A 36 4.82 3.68 -9.07
CA ASP A 36 4.73 2.54 -10.00
C ASP A 36 5.95 1.60 -9.90
N VAL A 37 6.30 1.22 -8.67
CA VAL A 37 7.47 0.37 -8.44
C VAL A 37 7.16 -1.05 -8.84
N ASP A 38 7.89 -1.55 -9.83
CA ASP A 38 7.77 -2.93 -10.29
C ASP A 38 8.24 -3.93 -9.22
N ALA A 39 7.62 -5.12 -9.23
CA ALA A 39 8.07 -6.22 -8.38
C ALA A 39 9.36 -6.84 -8.93
N ASP A 40 10.36 -7.06 -8.06
CA ASP A 40 11.60 -7.76 -8.44
C ASP A 40 11.34 -9.24 -8.79
N PHE A 41 10.32 -9.84 -8.18
CA PHE A 41 9.96 -11.25 -8.36
C PHE A 41 8.44 -11.39 -8.39
N THR A 42 7.94 -12.20 -9.31
CA THR A 42 6.52 -12.56 -9.40
C THR A 42 6.36 -14.07 -9.48
N GLY A 43 5.23 -14.59 -9.02
CA GLY A 43 4.93 -16.01 -9.07
C GLY A 43 3.45 -16.26 -8.87
N VAL A 44 2.99 -17.42 -9.30
CA VAL A 44 1.61 -17.87 -9.12
C VAL A 44 1.62 -19.01 -8.11
N THR A 45 0.66 -19.02 -7.20
CA THR A 45 0.50 -20.08 -6.22
C THR A 45 0.04 -21.38 -6.91
N ASP A 46 0.49 -22.50 -6.37
CA ASP A 46 0.04 -23.84 -6.79
C ASP A 46 -1.36 -24.18 -6.22
N GLN A 47 -1.77 -25.46 -6.37
CA GLN A 47 -3.06 -25.96 -5.89
C GLN A 47 -3.19 -25.93 -4.36
N ASP A 48 -2.06 -25.92 -3.64
CA ASP A 48 -2.00 -25.81 -2.18
C ASP A 48 -1.90 -24.35 -1.71
N GLY A 49 -1.99 -23.38 -2.64
CA GLY A 49 -1.88 -21.96 -2.36
C GLY A 49 -0.45 -21.52 -2.02
N GLN A 50 0.56 -22.25 -2.46
CA GLN A 50 1.96 -21.99 -2.15
C GLN A 50 2.73 -21.47 -3.38
N VAL A 51 3.61 -20.52 -3.15
CA VAL A 51 4.61 -20.06 -4.12
C VAL A 51 5.96 -19.99 -3.44
N CYS A 52 7.02 -20.40 -4.13
CA CYS A 52 8.37 -20.42 -3.57
C CYS A 52 9.31 -19.57 -4.44
N PHE A 53 9.91 -18.55 -3.83
CA PHE A 53 10.96 -17.76 -4.43
C PHE A 53 12.32 -18.26 -3.93
N ARG A 54 13.23 -18.59 -4.84
CA ARG A 54 14.52 -19.20 -4.54
C ARG A 54 15.68 -18.24 -4.83
N ALA A 55 16.81 -18.49 -4.17
CA ALA A 55 18.06 -17.75 -4.38
C ALA A 55 17.93 -16.23 -4.14
N LEU A 56 17.04 -15.83 -3.25
CA LEU A 56 16.91 -14.44 -2.82
C LEU A 56 18.16 -14.01 -2.04
N LYS A 57 18.57 -12.77 -2.21
CA LYS A 57 19.68 -12.18 -1.43
C LYS A 57 19.19 -11.85 -0.01
N PRO A 58 20.09 -11.77 0.99
CA PRO A 58 19.72 -11.23 2.30
C PRO A 58 19.11 -9.83 2.19
N GLY A 59 17.97 -9.60 2.86
CA GLY A 59 17.27 -8.33 2.81
C GLY A 59 15.90 -8.36 3.48
N LEU A 60 15.22 -7.22 3.44
CA LEU A 60 13.82 -7.08 3.82
C LEU A 60 12.98 -7.04 2.56
N TYR A 61 12.00 -7.91 2.47
CA TYR A 61 11.09 -8.06 1.35
C TYR A 61 9.67 -7.68 1.75
N LEU A 62 8.96 -6.98 0.87
CA LEU A 62 7.53 -6.83 0.96
C LEU A 62 6.89 -7.81 -0.02
N ALA A 63 6.17 -8.79 0.51
CA ALA A 63 5.38 -9.73 -0.27
C ALA A 63 3.95 -9.19 -0.38
N THR A 64 3.45 -9.03 -1.59
CA THR A 64 2.09 -8.61 -1.90
C THR A 64 1.39 -9.68 -2.71
N THR A 65 0.07 -9.72 -2.65
CA THR A 65 -0.76 -10.64 -3.45
C THR A 65 -1.83 -9.83 -4.16
N GLU A 66 -2.07 -10.13 -5.42
CA GLU A 66 -3.20 -9.56 -6.14
C GLU A 66 -4.52 -10.07 -5.55
N GLN A 67 -5.55 -9.22 -5.60
CA GLN A 67 -6.89 -9.65 -5.23
C GLN A 67 -7.42 -10.69 -6.21
N VAL A 68 -8.31 -11.55 -5.73
CA VAL A 68 -9.00 -12.54 -6.55
C VAL A 68 -10.49 -12.27 -6.50
N ILE A 69 -11.15 -12.25 -7.66
CA ILE A 69 -12.61 -12.15 -7.76
C ILE A 69 -13.14 -13.54 -8.19
N GLN A 70 -14.00 -14.10 -7.38
CA GLN A 70 -14.64 -15.38 -7.66
C GLN A 70 -16.09 -15.39 -7.19
N ASN A 71 -17.04 -15.68 -8.09
CA ASN A 71 -18.48 -15.70 -7.82
C ASN A 71 -18.99 -14.42 -7.15
N ASP A 72 -18.54 -13.26 -7.65
CA ASP A 72 -18.83 -11.91 -7.15
C ASP A 72 -18.25 -11.60 -5.74
N TRP A 73 -17.56 -12.56 -5.12
CA TRP A 73 -16.78 -12.33 -3.91
C TRP A 73 -15.41 -11.79 -4.27
N ILE A 74 -14.96 -10.79 -3.51
CA ILE A 74 -13.60 -10.24 -3.63
C ILE A 74 -12.77 -10.77 -2.48
N TYR A 75 -11.66 -11.43 -2.81
CA TYR A 75 -10.67 -11.92 -1.84
C TYR A 75 -9.46 -11.00 -1.88
N VAL A 76 -9.21 -10.30 -0.77
CA VAL A 76 -8.04 -9.45 -0.58
C VAL A 76 -7.10 -10.10 0.43
N PHE A 77 -5.82 -9.85 0.27
CA PHE A 77 -4.77 -10.49 1.06
C PHE A 77 -3.88 -9.43 1.69
N ASP A 78 -3.57 -9.59 2.97
CA ASP A 78 -2.62 -8.72 3.63
C ASP A 78 -1.22 -8.94 3.05
N SER A 79 -0.50 -7.87 2.79
CA SER A 79 0.93 -7.95 2.47
C SER A 79 1.73 -8.33 3.72
N ALA A 80 2.93 -8.83 3.52
CA ALA A 80 3.82 -9.22 4.60
C ALA A 80 5.23 -8.67 4.42
N LEU A 81 5.83 -8.18 5.51
CA LEU A 81 7.25 -7.87 5.57
C LEU A 81 8.02 -9.12 6.02
N VAL A 82 9.01 -9.51 5.22
CA VAL A 82 9.79 -10.73 5.43
C VAL A 82 11.28 -10.39 5.45
N ALA A 83 11.93 -10.64 6.58
CA ALA A 83 13.38 -10.56 6.66
C ALA A 83 14.03 -11.89 6.23
N LEU A 84 15.04 -11.82 5.38
CA LEU A 84 15.84 -12.96 4.98
C LEU A 84 17.33 -12.65 5.22
N PRO A 85 18.08 -13.42 6.03
CA PRO A 85 17.55 -14.50 6.85
C PRO A 85 16.62 -14.01 7.97
N GLY A 86 15.67 -14.85 8.34
CA GLY A 86 14.84 -14.66 9.54
C GLY A 86 15.56 -15.17 10.80
N LEU A 87 15.11 -14.74 11.97
CA LEU A 87 15.57 -15.26 13.23
C LEU A 87 14.58 -16.32 13.73
N GLY A 88 15.05 -17.56 13.86
CA GLY A 88 14.23 -18.65 14.39
C GLY A 88 13.96 -18.51 15.89
N THR A 89 13.00 -19.26 16.41
CA THR A 89 12.69 -19.32 17.85
C THR A 89 13.81 -19.90 18.70
N ASP A 90 14.74 -20.61 18.05
CA ASP A 90 15.98 -21.14 18.63
C ASP A 90 17.13 -20.13 18.64
N GLY A 91 16.89 -18.91 18.14
CA GLY A 91 17.90 -17.85 18.03
C GLY A 91 18.89 -18.03 16.87
N LEU A 92 18.66 -19.00 15.98
CA LEU A 92 19.51 -19.23 14.81
C LEU A 92 18.95 -18.53 13.58
N TRP A 93 19.85 -18.11 12.67
CA TRP A 93 19.50 -17.51 11.39
C TRP A 93 18.94 -18.56 10.43
N GLN A 94 17.73 -18.32 9.94
CA GLN A 94 17.02 -19.19 9.01
C GLN A 94 16.97 -18.54 7.62
N TYR A 95 17.45 -19.29 6.63
CA TYR A 95 17.46 -18.89 5.23
C TYR A 95 16.27 -19.44 4.44
N GLU A 96 15.41 -20.20 5.09
CA GLU A 96 14.13 -20.64 4.58
C GLU A 96 13.04 -20.10 5.52
N VAL A 97 12.23 -19.18 4.99
CA VAL A 97 11.20 -18.49 5.75
C VAL A 97 9.87 -18.70 5.07
N ALA A 98 8.90 -19.24 5.78
CA ALA A 98 7.52 -19.37 5.32
C ALA A 98 6.67 -18.24 5.87
N VAL A 99 5.81 -17.67 5.03
CA VAL A 99 4.87 -16.61 5.39
C VAL A 99 3.49 -17.00 4.93
N THR A 100 2.51 -16.83 5.80
CA THR A 100 1.09 -17.02 5.48
C THR A 100 0.42 -15.66 5.44
N SER A 101 -0.11 -15.28 4.28
CA SER A 101 -0.92 -14.07 4.14
C SER A 101 -2.29 -14.29 4.77
N LYS A 102 -2.79 -13.29 5.49
CA LYS A 102 -4.19 -13.28 5.93
C LYS A 102 -5.05 -12.82 4.77
N SER A 103 -6.21 -13.44 4.63
CA SER A 103 -7.19 -13.04 3.62
C SER A 103 -8.48 -12.54 4.26
N LYS A 104 -9.13 -11.62 3.56
CA LYS A 104 -10.49 -11.16 3.84
C LYS A 104 -11.33 -11.45 2.61
N ALA A 105 -12.47 -12.10 2.79
CA ALA A 105 -13.49 -12.25 1.76
C ALA A 105 -14.53 -11.13 1.92
N ILE A 106 -14.78 -10.40 0.85
CA ILE A 106 -15.77 -9.34 0.78
C ILE A 106 -16.92 -9.88 -0.06
N PRO A 107 -18.15 -10.01 0.50
CA PRO A 107 -19.31 -10.50 -0.24
C PRO A 107 -19.74 -9.49 -1.31
N PRO A 108 -20.56 -9.91 -2.28
CA PRO A 108 -21.27 -8.96 -3.13
C PRO A 108 -22.07 -7.97 -2.28
N ALA A 109 -22.18 -6.75 -2.74
CA ALA A 109 -22.96 -5.72 -2.04
C ALA A 109 -24.41 -6.15 -1.86
N GLU A 110 -24.89 -6.18 -0.63
CA GLU A 110 -26.28 -6.53 -0.30
C GLU A 110 -27.20 -5.30 -0.21
N THR A 111 -26.63 -4.09 -0.19
CA THR A 111 -27.38 -2.84 -0.02
C THR A 111 -27.01 -1.83 -1.09
N ASP A 112 -28.01 -1.07 -1.55
CA ASP A 112 -27.85 0.10 -2.43
C ASP A 112 -27.55 1.38 -1.62
N GLU A 113 -27.21 1.27 -0.33
CA GLU A 113 -26.87 2.44 0.47
C GLU A 113 -25.54 3.02 0.02
N GLU A 114 -25.58 4.28 -0.38
CA GLU A 114 -24.39 5.04 -0.75
C GLU A 114 -23.89 5.85 0.44
N ILE A 115 -22.58 5.84 0.64
CA ILE A 115 -21.89 6.73 1.57
C ILE A 115 -21.00 7.70 0.82
N GLU A 116 -20.91 8.94 1.33
CA GLU A 116 -20.02 9.95 0.79
C GLU A 116 -18.62 9.79 1.38
N PHE A 117 -17.64 9.65 0.51
CA PHE A 117 -16.22 9.72 0.85
C PHE A 117 -15.65 11.08 0.48
N LYS A 118 -14.62 11.52 1.21
CA LYS A 118 -13.95 12.78 0.93
C LYS A 118 -12.44 12.66 1.13
N VAL A 119 -11.68 13.20 0.20
CA VAL A 119 -10.24 13.43 0.33
C VAL A 119 -9.95 14.91 0.47
N LEU A 120 -8.97 15.24 1.31
CA LEU A 120 -8.46 16.59 1.52
C LEU A 120 -6.93 16.55 1.53
N LYS A 121 -6.29 17.31 0.66
CA LYS A 121 -4.85 17.54 0.71
C LYS A 121 -4.50 18.58 1.76
N LEU A 122 -3.62 18.23 2.67
CA LEU A 122 -3.07 19.15 3.67
C LEU A 122 -1.58 19.37 3.40
N TRP A 123 -1.19 20.65 3.34
CA TRP A 123 0.21 21.06 3.21
C TRP A 123 0.78 21.34 4.60
N LYS A 124 1.75 20.52 5.03
CA LYS A 124 2.40 20.70 6.34
C LYS A 124 3.80 21.29 6.17
N GLY A 125 4.14 22.26 7.01
CA GLY A 125 5.50 22.82 7.10
C GLY A 125 5.94 23.65 5.90
N ASP A 126 5.04 24.00 4.99
CA ASP A 126 5.38 24.75 3.78
C ASP A 126 5.23 26.26 3.92
N ASN A 127 4.62 26.78 5.00
CA ASN A 127 4.48 28.20 5.37
C ASN A 127 4.28 29.15 4.17
N GLY A 128 3.52 28.71 3.16
CA GLY A 128 3.27 29.51 1.96
C GLY A 128 4.45 29.53 0.99
N ARG A 129 5.21 28.45 0.88
CA ARG A 129 6.28 28.31 -0.13
C ARG A 129 5.77 28.73 -1.51
N SER A 130 6.57 29.50 -2.23
CA SER A 130 6.25 29.98 -3.57
C SER A 130 6.34 28.87 -4.64
N ASP A 131 6.95 27.73 -4.31
CA ASP A 131 7.13 26.56 -5.17
C ASP A 131 6.10 25.44 -4.92
N ARG A 132 5.01 25.74 -4.16
CA ARG A 132 3.89 24.83 -4.03
C ARG A 132 3.29 24.57 -5.42
N PRO A 133 3.05 23.30 -5.80
CA PRO A 133 2.44 22.99 -7.08
C PRO A 133 1.02 23.58 -7.18
N GLN A 134 0.61 23.95 -8.38
CA GLN A 134 -0.74 24.48 -8.63
C GLN A 134 -1.81 23.41 -8.51
N SER A 135 -1.44 22.15 -8.73
CA SER A 135 -2.31 20.99 -8.59
C SER A 135 -1.50 19.74 -8.28
N ILE A 136 -2.16 18.74 -7.75
CA ILE A 136 -1.64 17.38 -7.60
C ILE A 136 -2.62 16.39 -8.20
N GLU A 137 -2.09 15.26 -8.66
CA GLU A 137 -2.89 14.12 -9.09
C GLU A 137 -3.02 13.14 -7.93
N VAL A 138 -4.24 12.71 -7.69
CA VAL A 138 -4.58 11.74 -6.64
C VAL A 138 -5.34 10.59 -7.27
N GLU A 139 -4.90 9.39 -7.03
CA GLU A 139 -5.58 8.18 -7.45
C GLU A 139 -6.28 7.52 -6.27
N ILE A 140 -7.54 7.19 -6.48
CA ILE A 140 -8.41 6.52 -5.52
C ILE A 140 -8.45 5.05 -5.91
N PHE A 141 -8.16 4.19 -4.95
CA PHE A 141 -8.20 2.74 -5.09
C PHE A 141 -9.35 2.17 -4.26
N ARG A 142 -10.03 1.19 -4.83
CA ARG A 142 -11.00 0.35 -4.16
C ARG A 142 -10.49 -1.07 -4.18
N ASP A 143 -10.30 -1.67 -3.00
CA ASP A 143 -9.77 -3.04 -2.83
C ASP A 143 -8.45 -3.29 -3.59
N GLY A 144 -7.60 -2.25 -3.68
CA GLY A 144 -6.32 -2.32 -4.38
C GLY A 144 -6.38 -2.11 -5.89
N VAL A 145 -7.57 -1.94 -6.47
CA VAL A 145 -7.76 -1.63 -7.90
C VAL A 145 -8.00 -0.14 -8.07
N SER A 146 -7.40 0.47 -9.09
CA SER A 146 -7.66 1.86 -9.47
C SER A 146 -9.14 2.07 -9.75
N TYR A 147 -9.75 2.98 -8.98
CA TYR A 147 -11.15 3.34 -9.13
C TYR A 147 -11.30 4.63 -9.92
N GLN A 148 -10.56 5.67 -9.54
CA GLN A 148 -10.63 6.98 -10.18
C GLN A 148 -9.37 7.79 -9.90
N THR A 149 -8.93 8.59 -10.89
CA THR A 149 -7.90 9.60 -10.76
C THR A 149 -8.52 10.99 -10.76
N VAL A 150 -8.13 11.84 -9.82
CA VAL A 150 -8.66 13.20 -9.64
C VAL A 150 -7.55 14.22 -9.47
N ILE A 151 -7.81 15.46 -9.86
CA ILE A 151 -6.90 16.57 -9.66
C ILE A 151 -7.37 17.42 -8.48
N LEU A 152 -6.48 17.64 -7.51
CA LEU A 152 -6.70 18.57 -6.41
C LEU A 152 -5.90 19.84 -6.65
N SER A 153 -6.56 20.99 -6.46
CA SER A 153 -5.99 22.32 -6.68
C SER A 153 -6.67 23.34 -5.77
N GLU A 154 -6.21 24.59 -5.82
CA GLU A 154 -6.87 25.72 -5.13
C GLU A 154 -8.31 25.90 -5.58
N GLU A 155 -8.63 25.64 -6.85
CA GLU A 155 -9.98 25.79 -7.43
C GLU A 155 -11.01 24.90 -6.75
N ASN A 156 -10.64 23.68 -6.35
CA ASN A 156 -11.52 22.78 -5.61
C ASN A 156 -11.18 22.71 -4.12
N HIS A 157 -10.48 23.74 -3.60
CA HIS A 157 -10.08 23.82 -2.19
C HIS A 157 -9.29 22.60 -1.73
N TRP A 158 -8.51 21.99 -2.63
CA TRP A 158 -7.72 20.79 -2.36
C TRP A 158 -8.55 19.61 -1.86
N THR A 159 -9.82 19.53 -2.28
CA THR A 159 -10.76 18.48 -1.86
C THR A 159 -11.43 17.81 -3.05
N TYR A 160 -11.85 16.55 -2.84
CA TYR A 160 -12.71 15.82 -3.75
C TYR A 160 -13.61 14.89 -2.94
N SER A 161 -14.92 14.79 -3.32
CA SER A 161 -15.86 13.86 -2.72
C SER A 161 -16.44 12.94 -3.78
N TRP A 162 -16.74 11.69 -3.38
CA TRP A 162 -17.47 10.74 -4.23
C TRP A 162 -18.40 9.88 -3.38
N ASN A 163 -19.45 9.36 -4.03
CA ASN A 163 -20.34 8.40 -3.42
C ASN A 163 -19.97 6.98 -3.87
N ALA A 164 -20.11 6.04 -3.00
CA ALA A 164 -19.98 4.63 -3.31
C ALA A 164 -20.80 3.78 -2.34
N THR A 165 -21.18 2.58 -2.78
CA THR A 165 -21.93 1.62 -1.97
C THR A 165 -21.15 1.25 -0.70
N ASP A 166 -21.85 1.20 0.44
CA ASP A 166 -21.32 0.70 1.72
C ASP A 166 -21.31 -0.84 1.73
N ASP A 167 -20.36 -1.40 1.02
CA ASP A 167 -20.19 -2.87 0.87
C ASP A 167 -18.98 -3.42 1.62
N GLY A 168 -18.38 -2.61 2.49
CA GLY A 168 -17.19 -2.97 3.27
C GLY A 168 -15.90 -2.97 2.48
N ALA A 169 -15.88 -2.41 1.26
CA ALA A 169 -14.67 -2.26 0.45
C ALA A 169 -13.60 -1.43 1.17
N THR A 170 -12.35 -1.73 0.89
CA THR A 170 -11.21 -0.97 1.42
C THR A 170 -10.84 0.14 0.44
N TRP A 171 -10.93 1.38 0.92
CA TRP A 171 -10.55 2.55 0.14
C TRP A 171 -9.16 3.04 0.51
N LYS A 172 -8.37 3.36 -0.51
CA LYS A 172 -7.04 3.94 -0.37
C LYS A 172 -6.90 5.12 -1.33
N VAL A 173 -6.27 6.19 -0.85
CA VAL A 173 -6.02 7.38 -1.65
C VAL A 173 -4.52 7.59 -1.73
N VAL A 174 -4.00 7.75 -2.94
CA VAL A 174 -2.56 7.87 -3.20
C VAL A 174 -2.28 9.10 -4.03
N GLU A 175 -1.40 9.98 -3.56
CA GLU A 175 -0.87 11.08 -4.36
C GLU A 175 0.14 10.52 -5.36
N ARG A 176 -0.09 10.78 -6.66
CA ARG A 176 0.82 10.37 -7.73
C ARG A 176 1.86 11.46 -7.97
N ASN A 177 3.07 11.05 -8.32
CA ASN A 177 4.13 11.98 -8.69
C ASN A 177 4.37 13.07 -7.63
N VAL A 178 4.64 12.68 -6.38
CA VAL A 178 4.87 13.59 -5.26
C VAL A 178 5.86 14.69 -5.65
N PRO A 179 5.49 15.99 -5.49
CA PRO A 179 6.32 17.08 -5.96
C PRO A 179 7.69 17.13 -5.27
N THR A 180 8.70 17.55 -6.02
CA THR A 180 10.06 17.70 -5.49
C THR A 180 10.09 18.59 -4.24
N GLY A 181 10.74 18.12 -3.19
CA GLY A 181 10.83 18.84 -1.91
C GLY A 181 9.68 18.57 -0.94
N TYR A 182 8.73 17.71 -1.32
CA TYR A 182 7.68 17.18 -0.44
C TYR A 182 7.85 15.68 -0.20
N THR A 183 7.31 15.21 0.92
CA THR A 183 7.20 13.79 1.27
C THR A 183 5.78 13.49 1.70
N MET A 184 5.30 12.28 1.41
CA MET A 184 4.05 11.80 1.97
C MET A 184 4.21 11.51 3.46
N THR A 185 3.23 11.86 4.27
CA THR A 185 3.21 11.59 5.73
C THR A 185 1.87 10.98 6.14
#